data_fd0416b4a63638304c826374755ccfec
#
_entry.id   fd0416b4a63638304c826374755ccfec
#
_cell.length_a   1.000
_cell.length_b   1.000
_cell.length_c   1.000
_cell.angle_alpha   90.00
_cell.angle_beta   90.00
_cell.angle_gamma   90.00
#
_symmetry.space_group_name_H-M   'P 1'
#
loop_
_entity.id
_entity.type
_entity.pdbx_description
1 polymer ?
#
loop_
_entity_poly.entity_id
_entity_poly.type
_entity_poly.pdbx_seq_one_letter_code
_entity_poly.pdbx_strand_id
1 'polypeptide(L)'
;MVCFVWLLTGKAVWAQARDRPWNGHRAAVVLTYDDAIDQHLDNAVPVLDSLGLKASFYITGFSSSVRNRMEEWRALAKAGHELGNHALWHPCNGGTGREWVKPDYDLTHYSVQRMVNELRMNNVFLQALDGKTARTFAFTCGDMTIGDTAFIDSMHTDFIAARAVRAQLHSIDSVSLYNIDCYYVNGQSAAQLEAWVQQARQKKALLVLLFHGVGGGNALNVTVPVHREFLHYLKQQPDCWVAPLIEVAGYVKQYQLNHKK
;
A
#
# COMPACT_ATOMS: atom_id res chain seq x y z
N MET A 1 36.39 -22.00 -36.75
CA MET A 1 35.26 -21.09 -36.97
C MET A 1 34.22 -21.33 -35.88
N VAL A 2 34.47 -20.93 -34.66
CA VAL A 2 33.49 -20.98 -33.54
C VAL A 2 33.91 -19.87 -32.57
N CYS A 3 33.27 -18.71 -32.57
CA CYS A 3 33.32 -17.72 -31.48
C CYS A 3 32.58 -16.43 -31.86
N PHE A 4 31.25 -16.47 -32.11
CA PHE A 4 30.49 -15.21 -32.26
C PHE A 4 29.04 -15.25 -31.76
N VAL A 5 28.62 -16.26 -30.97
CA VAL A 5 27.22 -16.40 -30.54
C VAL A 5 26.95 -15.86 -29.14
N TRP A 6 27.95 -15.62 -28.28
CA TRP A 6 27.74 -15.30 -26.84
C TRP A 6 27.53 -13.82 -26.50
N LEU A 7 27.85 -12.88 -27.38
CA LEU A 7 27.73 -11.45 -27.08
C LEU A 7 26.33 -10.84 -27.35
N LEU A 8 25.50 -11.49 -28.14
CA LEU A 8 24.16 -10.99 -28.47
C LEU A 8 23.10 -11.36 -27.42
N THR A 9 23.26 -12.49 -26.76
CA THR A 9 22.30 -12.96 -25.74
C THR A 9 22.35 -12.12 -24.47
N GLY A 10 23.54 -11.70 -24.03
CA GLY A 10 23.72 -10.86 -22.84
C GLY A 10 23.06 -9.49 -22.99
N LYS A 11 23.27 -8.82 -24.13
CA LYS A 11 22.68 -7.48 -24.37
C LYS A 11 21.14 -7.52 -24.45
N ALA A 12 20.57 -8.57 -25.04
CA ALA A 12 19.12 -8.73 -25.12
C ALA A 12 18.49 -8.97 -23.74
N VAL A 13 19.09 -9.79 -22.88
CA VAL A 13 18.63 -10.04 -21.51
C VAL A 13 18.70 -8.76 -20.66
N TRP A 14 19.81 -8.01 -20.75
CA TRP A 14 19.93 -6.73 -20.03
C TRP A 14 18.93 -5.67 -20.53
N ALA A 15 18.67 -5.60 -21.84
CA ALA A 15 17.67 -4.70 -22.41
C ALA A 15 16.26 -5.07 -21.94
N GLN A 16 15.92 -6.36 -21.91
CA GLN A 16 14.63 -6.85 -21.44
C GLN A 16 14.45 -6.60 -19.93
N ALA A 17 15.49 -6.78 -19.10
CA ALA A 17 15.45 -6.49 -17.68
C ALA A 17 15.21 -4.99 -17.40
N ARG A 18 15.83 -4.10 -18.19
CA ARG A 18 15.60 -2.65 -18.09
C ARG A 18 14.20 -2.21 -18.53
N ASP A 19 13.58 -2.97 -19.46
CA ASP A 19 12.22 -2.67 -19.91
C ASP A 19 11.15 -3.18 -18.94
N ARG A 20 11.47 -4.18 -18.12
CA ARG A 20 10.57 -4.84 -17.18
C ARG A 20 11.18 -4.96 -15.77
N PRO A 21 11.44 -3.81 -15.10
CA PRO A 21 12.16 -3.80 -13.82
C PRO A 21 11.34 -4.32 -12.63
N TRP A 22 10.03 -4.45 -12.78
CA TRP A 22 9.09 -4.83 -11.74
C TRP A 22 8.76 -6.33 -11.82
N ASN A 23 9.64 -7.17 -11.28
CA ASN A 23 9.44 -8.63 -11.27
C ASN A 23 9.02 -9.20 -12.67
N GLY A 24 9.70 -8.72 -13.72
CA GLY A 24 9.41 -9.11 -15.10
C GLY A 24 8.25 -8.34 -15.77
N HIS A 25 7.70 -7.32 -15.11
CA HIS A 25 6.63 -6.45 -15.61
C HIS A 25 7.15 -5.02 -15.84
N ARG A 26 6.40 -4.23 -16.62
CA ARG A 26 6.74 -2.84 -16.91
C ARG A 26 6.47 -1.91 -15.73
N ALA A 27 5.39 -2.16 -15.00
CA ALA A 27 5.00 -1.38 -13.83
C ALA A 27 4.59 -2.29 -12.68
N ALA A 28 4.68 -1.78 -11.44
CA ALA A 28 4.00 -2.37 -10.29
C ALA A 28 2.78 -1.51 -9.93
N VAL A 29 1.67 -2.16 -9.59
CA VAL A 29 0.45 -1.52 -9.11
C VAL A 29 0.07 -2.14 -7.77
N VAL A 30 -0.03 -1.31 -6.75
CA VAL A 30 -0.44 -1.72 -5.41
C VAL A 30 -1.80 -1.10 -5.09
N LEU A 31 -2.74 -1.93 -4.70
CA LEU A 31 -4.05 -1.52 -4.21
C LEU A 31 -4.01 -1.48 -2.69
N THR A 32 -4.27 -0.33 -2.08
CA THR A 32 -4.30 -0.17 -0.62
C THR A 32 -5.65 0.34 -0.16
N TYR A 33 -6.13 -0.17 0.97
CA TYR A 33 -7.42 0.16 1.58
C TYR A 33 -7.21 0.51 3.05
N ASP A 34 -7.56 1.74 3.44
CA ASP A 34 -7.31 2.26 4.79
C ASP A 34 -8.54 2.18 5.69
N ASP A 35 -8.32 2.23 7.02
CA ASP A 35 -9.31 2.31 8.11
C ASP A 35 -9.98 1.00 8.52
N ALA A 36 -9.85 -0.08 7.76
CA ALA A 36 -10.52 -1.35 8.05
C ALA A 36 -12.03 -1.20 8.25
N ILE A 37 -12.75 -0.72 7.24
CA ILE A 37 -14.21 -0.52 7.26
C ILE A 37 -14.96 -1.74 6.66
N ASP A 38 -16.26 -1.88 6.98
CA ASP A 38 -17.08 -3.01 6.52
C ASP A 38 -17.17 -3.09 5.00
N GLN A 39 -17.20 -1.95 4.29
CA GLN A 39 -17.27 -1.89 2.83
C GLN A 39 -16.07 -2.53 2.14
N HIS A 40 -14.93 -2.68 2.82
CA HIS A 40 -13.81 -3.45 2.28
C HIS A 40 -14.16 -4.92 2.17
N LEU A 41 -14.72 -5.51 3.22
CA LEU A 41 -15.14 -6.91 3.25
C LEU A 41 -16.35 -7.18 2.33
N ASP A 42 -17.30 -6.25 2.30
CA ASP A 42 -18.57 -6.42 1.60
C ASP A 42 -18.47 -6.14 0.10
N ASN A 43 -17.67 -5.15 -0.31
CA ASN A 43 -17.67 -4.62 -1.67
C ASN A 43 -16.32 -4.81 -2.39
N ALA A 44 -15.18 -4.63 -1.71
CA ALA A 44 -13.87 -4.69 -2.36
C ALA A 44 -13.34 -6.13 -2.48
N VAL A 45 -13.32 -6.87 -1.36
CA VAL A 45 -12.73 -8.22 -1.28
C VAL A 45 -13.38 -9.21 -2.24
N PRO A 46 -14.73 -9.28 -2.37
CA PRO A 46 -15.34 -10.25 -3.29
C PRO A 46 -14.91 -10.06 -4.75
N VAL A 47 -14.70 -8.80 -5.18
CA VAL A 47 -14.25 -8.50 -6.54
C VAL A 47 -12.77 -8.82 -6.70
N LEU A 48 -11.93 -8.43 -5.74
CA LEU A 48 -10.49 -8.75 -5.74
C LEU A 48 -10.26 -10.26 -5.83
N ASP A 49 -10.93 -11.04 -4.99
CA ASP A 49 -10.78 -12.49 -4.95
C ASP A 49 -11.30 -13.16 -6.22
N SER A 50 -12.44 -12.72 -6.76
CA SER A 50 -12.98 -13.25 -8.02
C SER A 50 -12.03 -13.06 -9.20
N LEU A 51 -11.22 -12.01 -9.18
CA LEU A 51 -10.22 -11.70 -10.19
C LEU A 51 -8.83 -12.26 -9.87
N GLY A 52 -8.64 -12.86 -8.68
CA GLY A 52 -7.33 -13.32 -8.19
C GLY A 52 -6.34 -12.18 -7.99
N LEU A 53 -6.82 -10.95 -7.71
CA LEU A 53 -5.99 -9.81 -7.35
C LEU A 53 -5.78 -9.76 -5.84
N LYS A 54 -4.59 -9.37 -5.40
CA LYS A 54 -4.27 -9.21 -3.98
C LYS A 54 -3.92 -7.76 -3.67
N ALA A 55 -4.26 -7.33 -2.44
CA ALA A 55 -4.18 -5.95 -1.99
C ALA A 55 -3.66 -5.87 -0.55
N SER A 56 -3.34 -4.66 -0.10
CA SER A 56 -2.98 -4.36 1.29
C SER A 56 -4.14 -3.64 1.97
N PHE A 57 -4.54 -4.14 3.12
CA PHE A 57 -5.56 -3.52 3.97
C PHE A 57 -4.87 -2.97 5.21
N TYR A 58 -4.90 -1.67 5.38
CA TYR A 58 -4.29 -0.99 6.51
C TYR A 58 -5.28 -0.90 7.67
N ILE A 59 -4.96 -1.66 8.70
CA ILE A 59 -5.86 -1.97 9.81
C ILE A 59 -5.65 -0.99 10.95
N THR A 60 -6.68 -0.19 11.22
CA THR A 60 -6.83 0.51 12.49
C THR A 60 -7.36 -0.49 13.52
N GLY A 61 -6.56 -0.81 14.54
CA GLY A 61 -6.89 -1.89 15.48
C GLY A 61 -8.19 -1.66 16.26
N PHE A 62 -8.59 -0.41 16.49
CA PHE A 62 -9.83 -0.02 17.17
C PHE A 62 -11.06 0.02 16.24
N SER A 63 -10.93 -0.30 14.96
CA SER A 63 -12.07 -0.32 14.04
C SER A 63 -13.21 -1.21 14.54
N SER A 64 -14.47 -0.74 14.41
CA SER A 64 -15.65 -1.53 14.71
C SER A 64 -15.78 -2.75 13.80
N SER A 65 -15.39 -2.63 12.53
CA SER A 65 -15.38 -3.74 11.59
C SER A 65 -14.44 -4.86 12.07
N VAL A 66 -13.23 -4.50 12.52
CA VAL A 66 -12.27 -5.50 13.04
C VAL A 66 -12.83 -6.19 14.29
N ARG A 67 -13.39 -5.43 15.22
CA ARG A 67 -13.95 -6.00 16.47
C ARG A 67 -15.14 -6.93 16.23
N ASN A 68 -16.00 -6.58 15.28
CA ASN A 68 -17.24 -7.28 15.03
C ASN A 68 -17.10 -8.41 13.99
N ARG A 69 -16.09 -8.32 13.10
CA ARG A 69 -15.91 -9.21 11.94
C ARG A 69 -14.50 -9.80 11.87
N MET A 70 -13.89 -10.07 13.01
CA MET A 70 -12.50 -10.53 13.14
C MET A 70 -12.19 -11.77 12.29
N GLU A 71 -13.12 -12.72 12.22
CA GLU A 71 -12.94 -13.95 11.44
C GLU A 71 -12.88 -13.67 9.91
N GLU A 72 -13.62 -12.67 9.44
CA GLU A 72 -13.56 -12.27 8.02
C GLU A 72 -12.23 -11.60 7.69
N TRP A 73 -11.69 -10.78 8.59
CA TRP A 73 -10.33 -10.21 8.45
C TRP A 73 -9.24 -11.29 8.47
N ARG A 74 -9.40 -12.35 9.29
CA ARG A 74 -8.52 -13.53 9.25
C ARG A 74 -8.63 -14.28 7.93
N ALA A 75 -9.84 -14.49 7.44
CA ALA A 75 -10.08 -15.14 6.16
C ALA A 75 -9.45 -14.37 5.00
N LEU A 76 -9.57 -13.04 5.00
CA LEU A 76 -8.94 -12.13 4.05
C LEU A 76 -7.41 -12.29 4.03
N ALA A 77 -6.78 -12.31 5.20
CA ALA A 77 -5.32 -12.53 5.31
C ALA A 77 -4.91 -13.92 4.82
N LYS A 78 -5.71 -14.95 5.12
CA LYS A 78 -5.51 -16.34 4.65
C LYS A 78 -5.68 -16.45 3.13
N ALA A 79 -6.53 -15.64 2.53
CA ALA A 79 -6.70 -15.55 1.08
C ALA A 79 -5.51 -14.88 0.36
N GLY A 80 -4.52 -14.37 1.11
CA GLY A 80 -3.27 -13.82 0.56
C GLY A 80 -3.24 -12.31 0.46
N HIS A 81 -4.21 -11.60 1.02
CA HIS A 81 -4.11 -10.16 1.19
C HIS A 81 -3.18 -9.82 2.37
N GLU A 82 -2.63 -8.61 2.35
CA GLU A 82 -1.83 -8.08 3.45
C GLU A 82 -2.73 -7.38 4.46
N LEU A 83 -2.49 -7.64 5.75
CA LEU A 83 -2.93 -6.78 6.85
C LEU A 83 -1.76 -5.86 7.22
N GLY A 84 -1.78 -4.63 6.74
CA GLY A 84 -0.82 -3.59 7.08
C GLY A 84 -1.23 -2.85 8.36
N ASN A 85 -0.30 -2.15 8.98
CA ASN A 85 -0.54 -1.38 10.20
C ASN A 85 -1.03 0.04 9.88
N HIS A 86 -2.15 0.46 10.49
CA HIS A 86 -2.69 1.82 10.41
C HIS A 86 -2.92 2.41 11.80
N ALA A 87 -1.98 2.17 12.71
CA ALA A 87 -2.04 2.47 14.14
C ALA A 87 -3.21 1.77 14.86
N LEU A 88 -3.19 1.82 16.18
CA LEU A 88 -4.26 1.23 16.99
C LEU A 88 -5.49 2.16 17.04
N TRP A 89 -5.25 3.46 17.19
CA TRP A 89 -6.27 4.49 17.43
C TRP A 89 -6.45 5.48 16.28
N HIS A 90 -5.69 5.34 15.20
CA HIS A 90 -5.69 6.27 14.08
C HIS A 90 -5.41 7.74 14.47
N PRO A 91 -4.30 8.01 15.18
CA PRO A 91 -4.00 9.36 15.60
C PRO A 91 -3.62 10.25 14.42
N CYS A 92 -4.08 11.51 14.45
CA CYS A 92 -3.82 12.53 13.43
C CYS A 92 -3.46 13.86 14.10
N ASN A 93 -2.75 14.75 13.41
CA ASN A 93 -2.57 16.10 13.90
C ASN A 93 -3.92 16.82 13.92
N GLY A 94 -4.30 17.36 15.07
CA GLY A 94 -5.43 18.26 15.22
C GLY A 94 -5.12 19.68 14.71
N GLY A 95 -6.09 20.58 14.83
CA GLY A 95 -5.95 21.99 14.46
C GLY A 95 -6.93 22.43 13.37
N THR A 96 -6.67 23.59 12.78
CA THR A 96 -7.57 24.20 11.78
C THR A 96 -7.83 23.28 10.58
N GLY A 97 -9.11 23.02 10.30
CA GLY A 97 -9.55 22.10 9.25
C GLY A 97 -9.55 20.62 9.65
N ARG A 98 -9.16 20.31 10.90
CA ARG A 98 -9.16 18.96 11.47
C ARG A 98 -9.78 18.93 12.88
N GLU A 99 -10.79 19.76 13.11
CA GLU A 99 -11.51 19.90 14.39
C GLU A 99 -12.22 18.59 14.82
N TRP A 100 -12.33 17.65 13.90
CA TRP A 100 -12.85 16.30 14.15
C TRP A 100 -11.87 15.39 14.90
N VAL A 101 -10.57 15.75 14.94
CA VAL A 101 -9.56 15.00 15.70
C VAL A 101 -9.79 15.22 17.20
N LYS A 102 -10.07 14.12 17.89
CA LYS A 102 -10.29 14.18 19.36
C LYS A 102 -8.95 14.36 20.08
N PRO A 103 -8.94 15.07 21.22
CA PRO A 103 -7.70 15.35 21.99
C PRO A 103 -6.89 14.09 22.34
N ASP A 104 -7.56 12.95 22.65
CA ASP A 104 -6.90 11.69 22.99
C ASP A 104 -6.13 11.05 21.81
N TYR A 105 -6.49 11.43 20.59
CA TYR A 105 -5.91 10.92 19.34
C TYR A 105 -5.19 12.00 18.54
N ASP A 106 -4.97 13.18 19.15
CA ASP A 106 -4.25 14.27 18.52
C ASP A 106 -2.73 14.07 18.66
N LEU A 107 -2.05 13.88 17.53
CA LEU A 107 -0.59 13.67 17.48
C LEU A 107 0.19 14.86 18.10
N THR A 108 -0.37 16.06 18.12
CA THR A 108 0.27 17.21 18.80
C THR A 108 0.42 17.00 20.31
N HIS A 109 -0.36 16.07 20.89
CA HIS A 109 -0.29 15.66 22.29
C HIS A 109 0.44 14.32 22.51
N TYR A 110 0.95 13.70 21.41
CA TYR A 110 1.71 12.47 21.51
C TYR A 110 3.21 12.74 21.76
N SER A 111 3.85 11.84 22.46
CA SER A 111 5.30 11.67 22.34
C SER A 111 5.62 10.66 21.23
N VAL A 112 6.81 10.74 20.65
CA VAL A 112 7.30 9.72 19.70
C VAL A 112 7.23 8.32 20.33
N GLN A 113 7.60 8.19 21.62
CA GLN A 113 7.54 6.90 22.32
C GLN A 113 6.11 6.36 22.44
N ARG A 114 5.11 7.20 22.66
CA ARG A 114 3.69 6.78 22.67
C ARG A 114 3.29 6.22 21.31
N MET A 115 3.64 6.91 20.21
CA MET A 115 3.34 6.44 18.86
C MET A 115 4.04 5.12 18.54
N VAL A 116 5.33 4.99 18.87
CA VAL A 116 6.09 3.75 18.68
C VAL A 116 5.44 2.59 19.45
N ASN A 117 5.06 2.79 20.70
CA ASN A 117 4.40 1.76 21.51
C ASN A 117 3.04 1.34 20.92
N GLU A 118 2.27 2.32 20.43
CA GLU A 118 0.98 2.09 19.80
C GLU A 118 1.13 1.26 18.52
N LEU A 119 2.07 1.63 17.65
CA LEU A 119 2.35 0.89 16.41
C LEU A 119 2.83 -0.54 16.68
N ARG A 120 3.71 -0.72 17.66
CA ARG A 120 4.17 -2.06 18.08
C ARG A 120 3.04 -2.90 18.63
N MET A 121 2.15 -2.31 19.44
CA MET A 121 0.99 -3.02 19.97
C MET A 121 0.02 -3.42 18.86
N ASN A 122 -0.20 -2.56 17.87
CA ASN A 122 -0.99 -2.91 16.70
C ASN A 122 -0.32 -4.02 15.87
N ASN A 123 1.02 -4.06 15.74
CA ASN A 123 1.73 -5.18 15.11
C ASN A 123 1.49 -6.50 15.85
N VAL A 124 1.52 -6.51 17.19
CA VAL A 124 1.19 -7.69 18.01
C VAL A 124 -0.24 -8.16 17.77
N PHE A 125 -1.18 -7.21 17.72
CA PHE A 125 -2.59 -7.51 17.42
C PHE A 125 -2.74 -8.13 16.01
N LEU A 126 -2.12 -7.55 15.00
CA LEU A 126 -2.15 -8.07 13.62
C LEU A 126 -1.52 -9.45 13.52
N GLN A 127 -0.41 -9.69 14.25
CA GLN A 127 0.21 -11.01 14.32
C GLN A 127 -0.74 -12.06 14.93
N ALA A 128 -1.55 -11.70 15.93
CA ALA A 128 -2.56 -12.58 16.49
C ALA A 128 -3.71 -12.87 15.50
N LEU A 129 -3.94 -11.99 14.51
CA LEU A 129 -4.92 -12.20 13.45
C LEU A 129 -4.41 -13.14 12.35
N ASP A 130 -3.19 -12.92 11.84
CA ASP A 130 -2.69 -13.57 10.61
C ASP A 130 -1.42 -14.41 10.78
N GLY A 131 -0.82 -14.42 11.98
CA GLY A 131 0.40 -15.16 12.29
C GLY A 131 1.69 -14.56 11.70
N LYS A 132 1.62 -13.43 10.97
CA LYS A 132 2.77 -12.83 10.28
C LYS A 132 3.43 -11.77 11.17
N THR A 133 4.75 -11.66 11.10
CA THR A 133 5.53 -10.63 11.83
C THR A 133 5.96 -9.47 10.92
N ALA A 134 6.17 -9.74 9.63
CA ALA A 134 6.54 -8.71 8.66
C ALA A 134 5.34 -7.80 8.36
N ARG A 135 5.55 -6.47 8.39
CA ARG A 135 4.49 -5.46 8.21
C ARG A 135 4.94 -4.31 7.33
N THR A 136 3.96 -3.71 6.64
CA THR A 136 4.05 -2.34 6.17
C THR A 136 3.17 -1.43 7.03
N PHE A 137 3.46 -0.14 6.98
CA PHE A 137 2.71 0.89 7.70
C PHE A 137 2.10 1.89 6.71
N ALA A 138 0.92 2.43 7.02
CA ALA A 138 0.37 3.60 6.35
C ALA A 138 0.22 4.74 7.36
N PHE A 139 0.78 5.90 7.03
CA PHE A 139 0.69 7.08 7.88
C PHE A 139 -0.77 7.54 7.99
N THR A 140 -1.29 7.57 9.22
CA THR A 140 -2.64 8.07 9.49
C THR A 140 -2.74 9.53 9.13
N CYS A 141 -3.77 9.91 8.35
CA CYS A 141 -3.95 11.27 7.81
C CYS A 141 -2.75 11.80 6.98
N GLY A 142 -1.77 10.98 6.67
CA GLY A 142 -0.51 11.39 6.04
C GLY A 142 0.45 12.12 6.99
N ASP A 143 0.18 12.15 8.29
CA ASP A 143 1.02 12.81 9.29
C ASP A 143 2.24 11.95 9.61
N MET A 144 3.43 12.47 9.39
CA MET A 144 4.69 11.72 9.44
C MET A 144 5.56 12.08 10.64
N THR A 145 5.25 13.19 11.33
CA THR A 145 6.06 13.70 12.42
C THR A 145 5.24 13.95 13.68
N ILE A 146 5.93 13.93 14.82
CA ILE A 146 5.46 14.43 16.12
C ILE A 146 6.40 15.54 16.52
N GLY A 147 5.89 16.77 16.56
CA GLY A 147 6.78 17.94 16.52
C GLY A 147 7.67 17.88 15.28
N ASP A 148 8.96 18.07 15.45
CA ASP A 148 9.95 18.04 14.36
C ASP A 148 10.54 16.63 14.11
N THR A 149 10.05 15.59 14.80
CA THR A 149 10.63 14.25 14.74
C THR A 149 9.82 13.32 13.86
N ALA A 150 10.44 12.76 12.81
CA ALA A 150 9.88 11.68 12.01
C ALA A 150 9.87 10.39 12.84
N PHE A 151 8.70 9.99 13.36
CA PHE A 151 8.61 8.83 14.26
C PHE A 151 8.92 7.51 13.58
N ILE A 152 8.79 7.44 12.26
CA ILE A 152 9.11 6.24 11.49
C ILE A 152 10.60 5.87 11.54
N ASP A 153 11.48 6.84 11.78
CA ASP A 153 12.93 6.59 11.86
C ASP A 153 13.28 5.65 13.02
N SER A 154 12.46 5.64 14.08
CA SER A 154 12.58 4.70 15.20
C SER A 154 11.96 3.32 14.92
N MET A 155 11.39 3.10 13.73
CA MET A 155 10.57 1.92 13.40
C MET A 155 11.10 1.13 12.20
N HIS A 156 12.31 1.42 11.71
CA HIS A 156 12.88 0.75 10.53
C HIS A 156 13.09 -0.77 10.72
N THR A 157 13.15 -1.25 11.96
CA THR A 157 13.21 -2.68 12.28
C THR A 157 11.82 -3.31 12.45
N ASP A 158 10.79 -2.50 12.66
CA ASP A 158 9.42 -2.95 12.87
C ASP A 158 8.62 -3.03 11.57
N PHE A 159 9.03 -2.25 10.54
CA PHE A 159 8.34 -2.19 9.25
C PHE A 159 9.30 -2.40 8.07
N ILE A 160 8.81 -3.09 7.03
CA ILE A 160 9.52 -3.24 5.74
C ILE A 160 9.43 -1.95 4.93
N ALA A 161 8.30 -1.26 5.01
CA ALA A 161 8.02 -0.02 4.29
C ALA A 161 6.90 0.78 4.97
N ALA A 162 6.83 2.08 4.64
CA ALA A 162 5.75 2.96 5.06
C ALA A 162 5.22 3.78 3.88
N ARG A 163 3.88 3.87 3.74
CA ARG A 163 3.17 4.61 2.70
C ARG A 163 2.70 5.96 3.22
N ALA A 164 3.08 7.01 2.50
CA ALA A 164 2.60 8.38 2.65
C ALA A 164 1.36 8.66 1.75
N VAL A 165 1.04 9.94 1.49
CA VAL A 165 -0.17 10.34 0.75
C VAL A 165 0.09 11.32 -0.41
N ARG A 166 1.35 11.58 -0.77
CA ARG A 166 1.69 12.46 -1.89
C ARG A 166 1.54 11.71 -3.22
N ALA A 167 0.86 12.29 -4.19
CA ALA A 167 0.64 11.68 -5.50
C ALA A 167 1.89 11.81 -6.40
N GLN A 168 2.69 10.73 -6.48
CA GLN A 168 3.86 10.67 -7.34
C GLN A 168 4.16 9.23 -7.78
N LEU A 169 4.66 9.08 -9.02
CA LEU A 169 5.16 7.82 -9.55
C LEU A 169 6.68 7.75 -9.41
N HIS A 170 7.19 6.60 -9.00
CA HIS A 170 8.63 6.38 -8.84
C HIS A 170 9.13 5.20 -9.66
N SER A 171 10.31 5.36 -10.29
CA SER A 171 11.06 4.20 -10.78
C SER A 171 11.55 3.36 -9.61
N ILE A 172 11.86 2.10 -9.85
CA ILE A 172 12.29 1.18 -8.79
C ILE A 172 13.52 1.68 -8.03
N ASP A 173 14.42 2.37 -8.71
CA ASP A 173 15.65 2.94 -8.12
C ASP A 173 15.35 4.14 -7.20
N SER A 174 14.22 4.83 -7.41
CA SER A 174 13.87 6.08 -6.71
C SER A 174 12.80 5.91 -5.63
N VAL A 175 12.30 4.69 -5.41
CA VAL A 175 11.34 4.43 -4.33
C VAL A 175 12.01 4.62 -2.98
N SER A 176 11.41 5.49 -2.14
CA SER A 176 11.78 5.63 -0.73
C SER A 176 10.90 4.71 0.11
N LEU A 177 11.47 3.63 0.65
CA LEU A 177 10.69 2.58 1.32
C LEU A 177 9.90 3.09 2.56
N TYR A 178 10.39 4.12 3.24
CA TYR A 178 9.70 4.67 4.42
C TYR A 178 8.93 5.96 4.13
N ASN A 179 8.75 6.26 2.83
CA ASN A 179 7.94 7.39 2.35
C ASN A 179 7.42 7.08 0.92
N ILE A 180 6.66 5.98 0.80
CA ILE A 180 6.11 5.55 -0.49
C ILE A 180 4.92 6.43 -0.82
N ASP A 181 5.00 7.14 -1.94
CA ASP A 181 3.93 8.00 -2.44
C ASP A 181 2.74 7.18 -2.97
N CYS A 182 1.52 7.75 -2.88
CA CYS A 182 0.31 7.11 -3.39
C CYS A 182 -0.69 8.12 -3.96
N TYR A 183 -1.53 7.65 -4.86
CA TYR A 183 -2.66 8.39 -5.41
C TYR A 183 -3.92 8.03 -4.63
N TYR A 184 -4.49 8.98 -3.88
CA TYR A 184 -5.75 8.73 -3.18
C TYR A 184 -6.94 8.81 -4.13
N VAL A 185 -7.89 7.90 -3.91
CA VAL A 185 -9.10 7.78 -4.73
C VAL A 185 -10.28 8.41 -3.99
N ASN A 186 -10.89 9.43 -4.61
CA ASN A 186 -12.05 10.14 -4.10
C ASN A 186 -12.93 10.66 -5.25
N GLY A 187 -13.86 9.83 -5.70
CA GLY A 187 -14.79 10.18 -6.77
C GLY A 187 -14.25 10.09 -8.19
N GLN A 188 -13.02 9.57 -8.39
CA GLN A 188 -12.50 9.36 -9.75
C GLN A 188 -13.36 8.36 -10.52
N SER A 189 -13.48 8.58 -11.83
CA SER A 189 -14.04 7.61 -12.77
C SER A 189 -13.07 6.45 -13.02
N ALA A 190 -13.56 5.33 -13.52
CA ALA A 190 -12.71 4.20 -13.94
C ALA A 190 -11.65 4.66 -14.95
N ALA A 191 -12.02 5.46 -15.94
CA ALA A 191 -11.10 6.00 -16.94
C ALA A 191 -9.95 6.84 -16.35
N GLN A 192 -10.20 7.59 -15.26
CA GLN A 192 -9.14 8.33 -14.57
C GLN A 192 -8.17 7.40 -13.84
N LEU A 193 -8.67 6.34 -13.19
CA LEU A 193 -7.84 5.32 -12.54
C LEU A 193 -7.02 4.54 -13.56
N GLU A 194 -7.62 4.18 -14.69
CA GLU A 194 -6.95 3.53 -15.82
C GLU A 194 -5.84 4.40 -16.40
N ALA A 195 -6.07 5.70 -16.54
CA ALA A 195 -5.06 6.65 -17.03
C ALA A 195 -3.82 6.68 -16.10
N TRP A 196 -4.00 6.56 -14.77
CA TRP A 196 -2.88 6.46 -13.83
C TRP A 196 -2.07 5.15 -14.03
N VAL A 197 -2.75 4.04 -14.29
CA VAL A 197 -2.09 2.77 -14.63
C VAL A 197 -1.30 2.90 -15.93
N GLN A 198 -1.88 3.52 -16.97
CA GLN A 198 -1.18 3.76 -18.23
C GLN A 198 0.07 4.63 -18.05
N GLN A 199 -0.02 5.69 -17.24
CA GLN A 199 1.14 6.52 -16.91
C GLN A 199 2.24 5.73 -16.19
N ALA A 200 1.87 4.89 -15.21
CA ALA A 200 2.83 4.03 -14.52
C ALA A 200 3.53 3.06 -15.50
N ARG A 201 2.78 2.45 -16.42
CA ARG A 201 3.33 1.57 -17.46
C ARG A 201 4.30 2.32 -18.39
N GLN A 202 3.93 3.52 -18.84
CA GLN A 202 4.78 4.35 -19.70
C GLN A 202 6.08 4.74 -18.99
N LYS A 203 5.99 5.12 -17.71
CA LYS A 203 7.13 5.55 -16.88
C LYS A 203 7.91 4.38 -16.26
N LYS A 204 7.45 3.14 -16.43
CA LYS A 204 8.01 1.93 -15.77
C LYS A 204 8.10 2.14 -14.25
N ALA A 205 7.01 2.57 -13.65
CA ALA A 205 6.97 3.08 -12.29
C ALA A 205 6.08 2.24 -11.37
N LEU A 206 6.25 2.46 -10.06
CA LEU A 206 5.33 2.05 -9.02
C LEU A 206 4.15 3.03 -8.98
N LEU A 207 2.94 2.47 -9.03
CA LEU A 207 1.69 3.14 -8.70
C LEU A 207 1.08 2.51 -7.47
N VAL A 208 0.91 3.28 -6.41
CA VAL A 208 0.14 2.87 -5.23
C VAL A 208 -1.18 3.64 -5.25
N LEU A 209 -2.29 2.92 -5.18
CA LEU A 209 -3.63 3.50 -5.09
C LEU A 209 -4.16 3.35 -3.66
N LEU A 210 -4.65 4.45 -3.10
CA LEU A 210 -5.24 4.51 -1.77
C LEU A 210 -6.75 4.65 -1.89
N PHE A 211 -7.47 3.63 -1.46
CA PHE A 211 -8.93 3.62 -1.30
C PHE A 211 -9.29 3.72 0.18
N HIS A 212 -10.37 4.45 0.48
CA HIS A 212 -11.08 4.36 1.75
C HIS A 212 -12.44 3.69 1.49
N GLY A 213 -13.50 4.45 1.26
CA GLY A 213 -14.82 3.89 0.96
C GLY A 213 -14.91 3.24 -0.43
N VAL A 214 -15.58 2.09 -0.51
CA VAL A 214 -16.04 1.47 -1.76
C VAL A 214 -17.54 1.26 -1.66
N GLY A 215 -18.31 2.18 -2.25
CA GLY A 215 -19.77 2.20 -2.12
C GLY A 215 -20.24 2.69 -0.75
N GLY A 216 -19.46 3.55 -0.10
CA GLY A 216 -19.75 4.15 1.20
C GLY A 216 -18.70 3.89 2.27
N GLY A 217 -19.04 4.14 3.53
CA GLY A 217 -18.21 3.86 4.71
C GLY A 217 -17.18 4.94 5.05
N ASN A 218 -16.84 5.82 4.11
CA ASN A 218 -15.93 6.94 4.32
C ASN A 218 -16.32 8.08 3.37
N ALA A 219 -16.02 9.33 3.74
CA ALA A 219 -16.24 10.50 2.89
C ALA A 219 -15.36 10.45 1.62
N LEU A 220 -14.14 9.95 1.72
CA LEU A 220 -13.28 9.64 0.58
C LEU A 220 -13.75 8.29 0.00
N ASN A 221 -14.45 8.34 -1.12
CA ASN A 221 -15.20 7.18 -1.60
C ASN A 221 -15.13 7.03 -3.12
N VAL A 222 -15.26 5.79 -3.58
CA VAL A 222 -15.50 5.42 -4.97
C VAL A 222 -16.73 4.53 -5.05
N THR A 223 -17.51 4.62 -6.13
CA THR A 223 -18.69 3.77 -6.28
C THR A 223 -18.31 2.32 -6.57
N VAL A 224 -19.13 1.36 -6.14
CA VAL A 224 -18.90 -0.07 -6.41
C VAL A 224 -18.77 -0.36 -7.92
N PRO A 225 -19.61 0.20 -8.83
CA PRO A 225 -19.44 -0.01 -10.26
C PRO A 225 -18.07 0.45 -10.78
N VAL A 226 -17.63 1.66 -10.41
CA VAL A 226 -16.34 2.21 -10.84
C VAL A 226 -15.19 1.36 -10.32
N HIS A 227 -15.21 0.98 -9.04
CA HIS A 227 -14.18 0.11 -8.45
C HIS A 227 -14.11 -1.24 -9.18
N ARG A 228 -15.25 -1.88 -9.44
CA ARG A 228 -15.33 -3.16 -10.17
C ARG A 228 -14.79 -3.02 -11.59
N GLU A 229 -15.23 -2.01 -12.34
CA GLU A 229 -14.77 -1.73 -13.71
C GLU A 229 -13.24 -1.57 -13.75
N PHE A 230 -12.71 -0.76 -12.86
CA PHE A 230 -11.27 -0.56 -12.75
C PHE A 230 -10.49 -1.84 -12.43
N LEU A 231 -10.96 -2.68 -11.50
CA LEU A 231 -10.29 -3.94 -11.18
C LEU A 231 -10.33 -4.93 -12.36
N HIS A 232 -11.43 -4.99 -13.12
CA HIS A 232 -11.49 -5.78 -14.34
C HIS A 232 -10.50 -5.28 -15.40
N TYR A 233 -10.39 -3.96 -15.59
CA TYR A 233 -9.38 -3.38 -16.45
C TYR A 233 -7.96 -3.76 -16.00
N LEU A 234 -7.66 -3.58 -14.70
CA LEU A 234 -6.35 -3.86 -14.15
C LEU A 234 -5.95 -5.34 -14.33
N LYS A 235 -6.89 -6.28 -14.17
CA LYS A 235 -6.67 -7.70 -14.40
C LYS A 235 -6.25 -8.01 -15.84
N GLN A 236 -6.66 -7.20 -16.79
CA GLN A 236 -6.34 -7.36 -18.21
C GLN A 236 -4.99 -6.73 -18.60
N GLN A 237 -4.21 -6.22 -17.65
CA GLN A 237 -2.91 -5.59 -17.91
C GLN A 237 -1.75 -6.55 -17.59
N PRO A 238 -1.34 -7.45 -18.50
CA PRO A 238 -0.35 -8.50 -18.20
C PRO A 238 1.07 -7.98 -17.97
N ASP A 239 1.33 -6.72 -18.28
CA ASP A 239 2.62 -6.05 -18.06
C ASP A 239 2.60 -5.17 -16.78
N CYS A 240 1.54 -5.28 -15.96
CA CYS A 240 1.47 -4.75 -14.61
C CYS A 240 1.60 -5.87 -13.58
N TRP A 241 2.56 -5.75 -12.67
CA TRP A 241 2.63 -6.59 -11.49
C TRP A 241 1.70 -6.04 -10.42
N VAL A 242 0.60 -6.74 -10.16
CA VAL A 242 -0.37 -6.36 -9.10
C VAL A 242 -0.12 -7.24 -7.88
N ALA A 243 0.32 -6.65 -6.78
CA ALA A 243 0.64 -7.39 -5.56
C ALA A 243 0.45 -6.50 -4.32
N PRO A 244 0.33 -7.08 -3.11
CA PRO A 244 0.34 -6.33 -1.84
C PRO A 244 1.63 -5.51 -1.66
N LEU A 245 1.53 -4.40 -0.92
CA LEU A 245 2.69 -3.52 -0.72
C LEU A 245 3.88 -4.24 -0.09
N ILE A 246 3.65 -5.15 0.82
CA ILE A 246 4.72 -5.91 1.46
C ILE A 246 5.58 -6.71 0.48
N GLU A 247 4.97 -7.29 -0.55
CA GLU A 247 5.69 -8.02 -1.59
C GLU A 247 6.47 -7.07 -2.50
N VAL A 248 5.81 -5.99 -2.95
CA VAL A 248 6.44 -4.98 -3.81
C VAL A 248 7.59 -4.28 -3.09
N ALA A 249 7.41 -3.89 -1.83
CA ALA A 249 8.46 -3.25 -1.02
C ALA A 249 9.63 -4.19 -0.75
N GLY A 250 9.35 -5.47 -0.47
CA GLY A 250 10.39 -6.49 -0.33
C GLY A 250 11.22 -6.65 -1.60
N TYR A 251 10.58 -6.67 -2.75
CA TYR A 251 11.25 -6.71 -4.05
C TYR A 251 12.10 -5.46 -4.31
N VAL A 252 11.54 -4.26 -4.06
CA VAL A 252 12.28 -2.98 -4.18
C VAL A 252 13.52 -2.99 -3.30
N LYS A 253 13.39 -3.42 -2.03
CA LYS A 253 14.50 -3.51 -1.09
C LYS A 253 15.63 -4.38 -1.63
N GLN A 254 15.31 -5.57 -2.13
CA GLN A 254 16.28 -6.49 -2.71
C GLN A 254 16.90 -5.92 -4.00
N TYR A 255 16.09 -5.35 -4.86
CA TYR A 255 16.56 -4.72 -6.09
C TYR A 255 17.57 -3.61 -5.79
N GLN A 256 17.22 -2.68 -4.90
CA GLN A 256 18.07 -1.55 -4.54
C GLN A 256 19.38 -1.99 -3.85
N LEU A 257 19.35 -3.05 -3.02
CA LEU A 257 20.57 -3.62 -2.41
C LEU A 257 21.52 -4.20 -3.46
N ASN A 258 20.98 -4.89 -4.47
CA ASN A 258 21.76 -5.52 -5.53
C ASN A 258 22.29 -4.54 -6.59
N HIS A 259 21.73 -3.31 -6.66
CA HIS A 259 22.08 -2.29 -7.66
C HIS A 259 22.66 -1.00 -7.04
N LYS A 260 22.89 -0.95 -5.71
CA LYS A 260 23.67 0.13 -5.10
C LYS A 260 25.10 0.08 -5.67
N LYS A 261 25.42 1.16 -6.41
CA LYS A 261 26.78 1.41 -6.90
C LYS A 261 27.66 1.93 -5.77
#